data_becdf93cbcda70eb01c90571b74abfe3
#
_entry.id   becdf93cbcda70eb01c90571b74abfe3
#
_cell.length_a   1.000
_cell.length_b   1.000
_cell.length_c   1.000
_cell.angle_alpha   90.00
_cell.angle_beta   90.00
_cell.angle_gamma   90.00
#
_symmetry.space_group_name_H-M   'P 1'
#
loop_
_entity.id
_entity.type
_entity.pdbx_description
1 polymer ?
#
loop_
_entity_poly.entity_id
_entity_poly.type
_entity_poly.pdbx_seq_one_letter_code
_entity_poly.pdbx_strand_id
1 'polypeptide(L)'
;MAFIDTIPADAAEGDVADMYETDRAGWGFLPNFTRAYSHRPGVYAAWRGLNGSIKANMDERRYEIATLAAARRLRSSYCSLAHGRVLARLMPASAVSDIALGRPSDELDDVDRAVIDLADKVAADATTVTQADIERLRGLGLSDAEILDVVLAAAARCFFSKTLDALGCDPDAAFNDLIAPALRDALTVGRPIAAADII
;
A
#
# COMPACT_ATOMS: atom_id res chain seq x y z
N MET A 1 11.55 -7.65 12.13
CA MET A 1 11.52 -6.72 13.33
C MET A 1 11.90 -5.32 12.86
N ALA A 2 11.36 -4.27 13.48
CA ALA A 2 11.79 -2.90 13.18
C ALA A 2 13.21 -2.63 13.72
N PHE A 3 13.92 -1.64 13.14
CA PHE A 3 15.26 -1.21 13.61
C PHE A 3 15.20 -0.44 14.93
N ILE A 4 14.02 0.06 15.30
CA ILE A 4 13.77 0.69 16.60
C ILE A 4 12.96 -0.26 17.47
N ASP A 5 13.13 -0.16 18.79
CA ASP A 5 12.28 -0.88 19.73
C ASP A 5 10.82 -0.39 19.59
N THR A 6 9.90 -1.31 19.73
CA THR A 6 8.45 -1.01 19.71
C THR A 6 7.86 -1.35 21.07
N ILE A 7 6.76 -0.71 21.45
CA ILE A 7 6.07 -1.04 22.70
C ILE A 7 5.46 -2.43 22.57
N PRO A 8 5.83 -3.41 23.45
CA PRO A 8 5.23 -4.74 23.42
C PRO A 8 3.73 -4.69 23.69
N ALA A 9 2.99 -5.69 23.19
CA ALA A 9 1.54 -5.69 23.31
C ALA A 9 1.04 -5.80 24.76
N ASP A 10 1.80 -6.50 25.60
CA ASP A 10 1.53 -6.66 27.04
C ASP A 10 1.92 -5.44 27.89
N ALA A 11 2.69 -4.51 27.31
CA ALA A 11 3.08 -3.24 27.94
C ALA A 11 2.36 -2.02 27.32
N ALA A 12 1.44 -2.25 26.37
CA ALA A 12 0.71 -1.16 25.72
C ALA A 12 -0.39 -0.60 26.64
N GLU A 13 -0.41 0.72 26.80
CA GLU A 13 -1.39 1.45 27.60
C GLU A 13 -2.00 2.63 26.82
N GLY A 14 -3.18 3.10 27.22
CA GLY A 14 -3.85 4.27 26.64
C GLY A 14 -3.98 4.18 25.11
N ASP A 15 -3.67 5.26 24.41
CA ASP A 15 -3.79 5.36 22.95
C ASP A 15 -3.05 4.24 22.19
N VAL A 16 -1.97 3.69 22.76
CA VAL A 16 -1.23 2.58 22.14
C VAL A 16 -2.02 1.28 22.24
N ALA A 17 -2.62 1.01 23.41
CA ALA A 17 -3.47 -0.17 23.60
C ALA A 17 -4.68 -0.12 22.67
N ASP A 18 -5.37 1.04 22.59
CA ASP A 18 -6.53 1.25 21.74
C ASP A 18 -6.18 1.07 20.24
N MET A 19 -5.03 1.60 19.81
CA MET A 19 -4.51 1.41 18.47
C MET A 19 -4.27 -0.06 18.15
N TYR A 20 -3.63 -0.79 19.07
CA TYR A 20 -3.31 -2.22 18.91
C TYR A 20 -4.58 -3.08 18.87
N GLU A 21 -5.55 -2.80 19.73
CA GLU A 21 -6.82 -3.52 19.76
C GLU A 21 -7.61 -3.29 18.47
N THR A 22 -7.71 -2.04 18.03
CA THR A 22 -8.41 -1.66 16.79
C THR A 22 -7.84 -2.40 15.59
N ASP A 23 -6.52 -2.42 15.43
CA ASP A 23 -5.90 -3.06 14.28
C ASP A 23 -5.92 -4.59 14.40
N ARG A 24 -5.77 -5.14 15.60
CA ARG A 24 -5.95 -6.58 15.82
C ARG A 24 -7.34 -7.06 15.43
N ALA A 25 -8.38 -6.29 15.78
CA ALA A 25 -9.75 -6.60 15.40
C ALA A 25 -9.96 -6.55 13.87
N GLY A 26 -9.34 -5.59 13.20
CA GLY A 26 -9.46 -5.41 11.74
C GLY A 26 -8.67 -6.42 10.92
N TRP A 27 -7.50 -6.82 11.39
CA TRP A 27 -6.57 -7.70 10.63
C TRP A 27 -6.64 -9.17 11.07
N GLY A 28 -7.17 -9.46 12.27
CA GLY A 28 -7.13 -10.78 12.89
C GLY A 28 -5.81 -11.08 13.65
N PHE A 29 -4.85 -10.18 13.59
CA PHE A 29 -3.58 -10.19 14.31
C PHE A 29 -3.10 -8.75 14.50
N LEU A 30 -2.08 -8.54 15.34
CA LEU A 30 -1.47 -7.21 15.51
C LEU A 30 -0.38 -7.02 14.46
N PRO A 31 -0.59 -6.15 13.44
CA PRO A 31 0.36 -5.96 12.35
C PRO A 31 1.69 -5.36 12.83
N ASN A 32 2.78 -5.72 12.16
CA ASN A 32 4.10 -5.15 12.42
C ASN A 32 4.14 -3.65 12.16
N PHE A 33 3.40 -3.18 11.13
CA PHE A 33 3.32 -1.74 10.86
C PHE A 33 2.64 -0.97 12.00
N THR A 34 1.63 -1.55 12.65
CA THR A 34 0.97 -0.90 13.81
C THR A 34 1.96 -0.74 14.96
N ARG A 35 2.74 -1.80 15.25
CA ARG A 35 3.81 -1.75 16.26
C ARG A 35 4.86 -0.68 15.93
N ALA A 36 5.22 -0.50 14.65
CA ALA A 36 6.17 0.52 14.22
C ALA A 36 5.76 1.96 14.59
N TYR A 37 4.46 2.21 14.72
CA TYR A 37 3.91 3.52 15.15
C TYR A 37 3.67 3.62 16.66
N SER A 38 4.07 2.66 17.48
CA SER A 38 3.77 2.61 18.91
C SER A 38 4.22 3.86 19.69
N HIS A 39 5.31 4.51 19.28
CA HIS A 39 5.78 5.75 19.88
C HIS A 39 5.03 7.01 19.42
N ARG A 40 4.16 6.92 18.43
CA ARG A 40 3.40 8.04 17.87
C ARG A 40 2.01 7.61 17.41
N PRO A 41 1.15 7.10 18.31
CA PRO A 41 -0.18 6.62 17.96
C PRO A 41 -1.04 7.73 17.31
N GLY A 42 -0.88 8.99 17.73
CA GLY A 42 -1.56 10.13 17.12
C GLY A 42 -1.16 10.38 15.66
N VAL A 43 0.09 10.14 15.28
CA VAL A 43 0.53 10.23 13.86
C VAL A 43 -0.13 9.14 13.04
N TYR A 44 -0.20 7.92 13.58
CA TYR A 44 -0.87 6.82 12.91
C TYR A 44 -2.38 7.05 12.76
N ALA A 45 -3.05 7.58 13.79
CA ALA A 45 -4.45 7.96 13.73
C ALA A 45 -4.71 9.02 12.65
N ALA A 46 -3.88 10.06 12.57
CA ALA A 46 -3.95 11.07 11.52
C ALA A 46 -3.73 10.49 10.12
N TRP A 47 -2.76 9.58 9.97
CA TRP A 47 -2.54 8.83 8.75
C TRP A 47 -3.77 8.01 8.33
N ARG A 48 -4.37 7.27 9.25
CA ARG A 48 -5.60 6.51 8.99
C ARG A 48 -6.74 7.40 8.52
N GLY A 49 -6.91 8.56 9.16
CA GLY A 49 -7.90 9.55 8.76
C GLY A 49 -7.66 10.08 7.35
N LEU A 50 -6.43 10.49 7.03
CA LEU A 50 -6.05 10.93 5.69
C LEU A 50 -6.30 9.85 4.64
N ASN A 51 -5.79 8.65 4.87
CA ASN A 51 -5.91 7.54 3.94
C ASN A 51 -7.38 7.11 3.73
N GLY A 52 -8.17 7.10 4.80
CA GLY A 52 -9.60 6.82 4.75
C GLY A 52 -10.37 7.87 3.94
N SER A 53 -10.02 9.16 4.09
CA SER A 53 -10.62 10.26 3.33
C SER A 53 -10.31 10.16 1.82
N ILE A 54 -9.07 9.79 1.46
CA ILE A 54 -8.68 9.58 0.05
C ILE A 54 -9.47 8.40 -0.52
N LYS A 55 -9.47 7.26 0.18
CA LYS A 55 -10.14 6.04 -0.27
C LYS A 55 -11.65 6.22 -0.44
N ALA A 56 -12.30 7.02 0.40
CA ALA A 56 -13.74 7.26 0.35
C ALA A 56 -14.21 7.95 -0.92
N ASN A 57 -13.33 8.65 -1.64
CA ASN A 57 -13.64 9.36 -2.88
C ASN A 57 -13.29 8.56 -4.15
N MET A 58 -12.64 7.41 -4.02
CA MET A 58 -12.15 6.64 -5.16
C MET A 58 -12.96 5.36 -5.37
N ASP A 59 -13.07 4.94 -6.62
CA ASP A 59 -13.38 3.55 -6.94
C ASP A 59 -12.32 2.63 -6.30
N GLU A 60 -12.77 1.55 -5.65
CA GLU A 60 -11.88 0.68 -4.86
C GLU A 60 -10.79 0.05 -5.73
N ARG A 61 -11.13 -0.41 -6.94
CA ARG A 61 -10.18 -1.01 -7.86
C ARG A 61 -9.12 -0.01 -8.29
N ARG A 62 -9.52 1.21 -8.64
CA ARG A 62 -8.60 2.30 -9.03
C ARG A 62 -7.67 2.70 -7.89
N TYR A 63 -8.20 2.80 -6.67
CA TYR A 63 -7.39 3.07 -5.48
C TYR A 63 -6.33 1.99 -5.26
N GLU A 64 -6.70 0.72 -5.32
CA GLU A 64 -5.77 -0.39 -5.10
C GLU A 64 -4.73 -0.50 -6.24
N ILE A 65 -5.09 -0.20 -7.50
CA ILE A 65 -4.15 -0.12 -8.63
C ILE A 65 -3.12 1.00 -8.42
N ALA A 66 -3.58 2.22 -8.14
CA ALA A 66 -2.68 3.37 -7.90
C ALA A 66 -1.73 3.10 -6.73
N THR A 67 -2.26 2.53 -5.65
CA THR A 67 -1.50 2.23 -4.45
C THR A 67 -0.48 1.11 -4.67
N LEU A 68 -0.86 0.04 -5.40
CA LEU A 68 0.05 -1.05 -5.74
C LEU A 68 1.17 -0.59 -6.67
N ALA A 69 0.86 0.23 -7.69
CA ALA A 69 1.85 0.81 -8.58
C ALA A 69 2.88 1.65 -7.80
N ALA A 70 2.41 2.54 -6.91
CA ALA A 70 3.29 3.33 -6.06
C ALA A 70 4.14 2.45 -5.12
N ALA A 71 3.54 1.43 -4.48
CA ALA A 71 4.24 0.51 -3.58
C ALA A 71 5.34 -0.28 -4.30
N ARG A 72 5.04 -0.80 -5.51
CA ARG A 72 6.02 -1.43 -6.39
C ARG A 72 7.19 -0.49 -6.69
N ARG A 73 6.88 0.74 -7.12
CA ARG A 73 7.89 1.73 -7.48
C ARG A 73 8.82 2.07 -6.31
N LEU A 74 8.27 2.10 -5.11
CA LEU A 74 9.01 2.31 -3.86
C LEU A 74 9.73 1.04 -3.36
N ARG A 75 9.50 -0.12 -4.01
CA ARG A 75 9.97 -1.43 -3.57
C ARG A 75 9.52 -1.79 -2.15
N SER A 76 8.31 -1.39 -1.79
CA SER A 76 7.72 -1.66 -0.48
C SER A 76 6.91 -2.96 -0.52
N SER A 77 7.50 -4.06 -0.10
CA SER A 77 6.82 -5.36 -0.04
C SER A 77 5.60 -5.33 0.86
N TYR A 78 5.68 -4.64 2.01
CA TYR A 78 4.56 -4.57 2.94
C TYR A 78 3.30 -4.01 2.27
N CYS A 79 3.45 -2.85 1.62
CA CYS A 79 2.35 -2.20 0.94
C CYS A 79 1.91 -2.97 -0.31
N SER A 80 2.85 -3.55 -1.08
CA SER A 80 2.51 -4.40 -2.22
C SER A 80 1.67 -5.62 -1.81
N LEU A 81 2.07 -6.33 -0.76
CA LEU A 81 1.34 -7.51 -0.25
C LEU A 81 -0.06 -7.13 0.26
N ALA A 82 -0.15 -6.06 1.06
CA ALA A 82 -1.41 -5.61 1.62
C ALA A 82 -2.42 -5.22 0.53
N HIS A 83 -2.01 -4.37 -0.42
CA HIS A 83 -2.87 -3.86 -1.49
C HIS A 83 -3.07 -4.86 -2.63
N GLY A 84 -2.05 -5.61 -3.02
CA GLY A 84 -2.16 -6.66 -4.01
C GLY A 84 -3.14 -7.77 -3.58
N ARG A 85 -3.18 -8.10 -2.28
CA ARG A 85 -4.17 -9.04 -1.72
C ARG A 85 -5.61 -8.53 -1.88
N VAL A 86 -5.85 -7.24 -1.66
CA VAL A 86 -7.18 -6.64 -1.85
C VAL A 86 -7.52 -6.62 -3.33
N LEU A 87 -6.61 -6.15 -4.17
CA LEU A 87 -6.81 -6.05 -5.62
C LEU A 87 -7.10 -7.41 -6.27
N ALA A 88 -6.50 -8.50 -5.77
CA ALA A 88 -6.75 -9.86 -6.25
C ALA A 88 -8.19 -10.39 -6.00
N ARG A 89 -9.01 -9.64 -5.26
CA ARG A 89 -10.45 -9.90 -5.12
C ARG A 89 -11.28 -9.16 -6.16
N LEU A 90 -10.68 -8.17 -6.81
CA LEU A 90 -11.35 -7.25 -7.75
C LEU A 90 -10.95 -7.52 -9.21
N MET A 91 -9.85 -8.26 -9.42
CA MET A 91 -9.35 -8.60 -10.75
C MET A 91 -8.49 -9.89 -10.70
N PRO A 92 -8.18 -10.52 -11.87
CA PRO A 92 -7.37 -11.72 -11.92
C PRO A 92 -6.00 -11.57 -11.25
N ALA A 93 -5.57 -12.56 -10.47
CA ALA A 93 -4.29 -12.55 -9.76
C ALA A 93 -3.08 -12.43 -10.72
N SER A 94 -3.20 -12.90 -11.98
CA SER A 94 -2.21 -12.70 -13.04
C SER A 94 -1.98 -11.23 -13.33
N ALA A 95 -3.04 -10.44 -13.50
CA ALA A 95 -2.95 -9.01 -13.74
C ALA A 95 -2.36 -8.26 -12.54
N VAL A 96 -2.72 -8.66 -11.31
CA VAL A 96 -2.11 -8.10 -10.09
C VAL A 96 -0.60 -8.38 -10.05
N SER A 97 -0.19 -9.61 -10.43
CA SER A 97 1.22 -9.97 -10.55
C SER A 97 1.94 -9.14 -11.61
N ASP A 98 1.30 -8.89 -12.74
CA ASP A 98 1.87 -8.07 -13.81
C ASP A 98 2.07 -6.62 -13.36
N ILE A 99 1.10 -6.04 -12.64
CA ILE A 99 1.27 -4.71 -12.02
C ILE A 99 2.45 -4.72 -11.06
N ALA A 100 2.53 -5.70 -10.17
CA ALA A 100 3.61 -5.80 -9.17
C ALA A 100 5.00 -5.95 -9.82
N LEU A 101 5.08 -6.66 -10.94
CA LEU A 101 6.32 -6.89 -11.68
C LEU A 101 6.62 -5.83 -12.76
N GLY A 102 5.70 -4.88 -12.97
CA GLY A 102 5.83 -3.86 -14.01
C GLY A 102 5.75 -4.41 -15.43
N ARG A 103 4.94 -5.43 -15.63
CA ARG A 103 4.75 -6.08 -16.93
C ARG A 103 3.48 -5.59 -17.61
N PRO A 104 3.42 -5.60 -18.94
CA PRO A 104 2.16 -5.43 -19.66
C PRO A 104 1.16 -6.51 -19.28
N SER A 105 -0.12 -6.18 -19.28
CA SER A 105 -1.20 -7.13 -19.09
C SER A 105 -2.39 -6.77 -19.99
N ASP A 106 -2.99 -7.75 -20.63
CA ASP A 106 -4.19 -7.58 -21.47
C ASP A 106 -5.46 -7.39 -20.62
N GLU A 107 -5.39 -7.70 -19.34
CA GLU A 107 -6.48 -7.51 -18.36
C GLU A 107 -6.61 -6.05 -17.86
N LEU A 108 -5.66 -5.18 -18.21
CA LEU A 108 -5.67 -3.76 -17.86
C LEU A 108 -6.23 -2.95 -19.03
N ASP A 109 -7.21 -2.12 -18.75
CA ASP A 109 -7.71 -1.15 -19.72
C ASP A 109 -6.79 0.09 -19.82
N ASP A 110 -7.15 1.03 -20.69
CA ASP A 110 -6.33 2.23 -20.92
C ASP A 110 -6.36 3.18 -19.72
N VAL A 111 -7.45 3.18 -18.94
CA VAL A 111 -7.55 3.95 -17.69
C VAL A 111 -6.60 3.38 -16.65
N ASP A 112 -6.61 2.05 -16.44
CA ASP A 112 -5.71 1.37 -15.51
C ASP A 112 -4.26 1.67 -15.81
N ARG A 113 -3.88 1.55 -17.09
CA ARG A 113 -2.51 1.83 -17.55
C ARG A 113 -2.11 3.29 -17.29
N ALA A 114 -3.00 4.25 -17.55
CA ALA A 114 -2.73 5.65 -17.30
C ALA A 114 -2.63 5.98 -15.81
N VAL A 115 -3.45 5.33 -14.97
CA VAL A 115 -3.39 5.44 -13.50
C VAL A 115 -2.07 4.88 -12.96
N ILE A 116 -1.64 3.72 -13.45
CA ILE A 116 -0.35 3.10 -13.09
C ILE A 116 0.80 4.04 -13.46
N ASP A 117 0.81 4.56 -14.70
CA ASP A 117 1.85 5.45 -15.19
C ASP A 117 1.95 6.72 -14.34
N LEU A 118 0.82 7.34 -13.99
CA LEU A 118 0.80 8.53 -13.13
C LEU A 118 1.29 8.20 -11.72
N ALA A 119 0.79 7.12 -11.11
CA ALA A 119 1.20 6.71 -9.76
C ALA A 119 2.70 6.37 -9.68
N ASP A 120 3.25 5.71 -10.71
CA ASP A 120 4.68 5.43 -10.83
C ASP A 120 5.51 6.72 -10.88
N LYS A 121 5.11 7.72 -11.68
CA LYS A 121 5.79 9.01 -11.75
C LYS A 121 5.75 9.74 -10.41
N VAL A 122 4.56 9.82 -9.78
CA VAL A 122 4.40 10.47 -8.47
C VAL A 122 5.29 9.81 -7.42
N ALA A 123 5.38 8.48 -7.42
CA ALA A 123 6.18 7.75 -6.44
C ALA A 123 7.69 7.84 -6.70
N ALA A 124 8.11 7.92 -7.96
CA ALA A 124 9.52 7.98 -8.36
C ALA A 124 10.10 9.38 -8.26
N ASP A 125 9.52 10.29 -9.04
CA ASP A 125 9.89 11.70 -9.14
C ASP A 125 8.68 12.48 -9.68
N ALA A 126 7.91 13.08 -8.79
CA ALA A 126 6.70 13.82 -9.13
C ALA A 126 6.96 15.03 -10.05
N THR A 127 8.20 15.54 -10.13
CA THR A 127 8.55 16.64 -11.04
C THR A 127 8.53 16.24 -12.51
N THR A 128 8.50 14.93 -12.80
CA THR A 128 8.40 14.38 -14.17
C THR A 128 6.97 14.29 -14.69
N VAL A 129 5.96 14.56 -13.84
CA VAL A 129 4.56 14.63 -14.26
C VAL A 129 4.38 15.85 -15.15
N THR A 130 3.77 15.66 -16.31
CA THR A 130 3.56 16.69 -17.31
C THR A 130 2.07 16.98 -17.56
N GLN A 131 1.77 18.10 -18.21
CA GLN A 131 0.41 18.41 -18.64
C GLN A 131 -0.17 17.31 -19.56
N ALA A 132 0.67 16.68 -20.39
CA ALA A 132 0.24 15.59 -21.27
C ALA A 132 -0.21 14.34 -20.49
N ASP A 133 0.38 14.05 -19.34
CA ASP A 133 -0.07 12.94 -18.48
C ASP A 133 -1.48 13.20 -17.95
N ILE A 134 -1.75 14.43 -17.55
CA ILE A 134 -3.07 14.85 -17.06
C ILE A 134 -4.12 14.84 -18.18
N GLU A 135 -3.76 15.36 -19.35
CA GLU A 135 -4.66 15.38 -20.52
C GLU A 135 -4.98 13.98 -21.03
N ARG A 136 -4.04 13.04 -20.94
CA ARG A 136 -4.30 11.63 -21.25
C ARG A 136 -5.40 11.06 -20.34
N LEU A 137 -5.34 11.28 -19.04
CA LEU A 137 -6.36 10.82 -18.09
C LEU A 137 -7.71 11.50 -18.34
N ARG A 138 -7.72 12.82 -18.61
CA ARG A 138 -8.95 13.53 -19.02
C ARG A 138 -9.54 12.97 -20.31
N GLY A 139 -8.71 12.68 -21.31
CA GLY A 139 -9.12 12.06 -22.56
C GLY A 139 -9.72 10.65 -22.39
N LEU A 140 -9.35 9.95 -21.33
CA LEU A 140 -9.92 8.67 -20.92
C LEU A 140 -11.17 8.81 -20.02
N GLY A 141 -11.62 10.05 -19.78
CA GLY A 141 -12.88 10.35 -19.08
C GLY A 141 -12.76 10.63 -17.59
N LEU A 142 -11.55 10.75 -17.03
CA LEU A 142 -11.39 11.12 -15.63
C LEU A 142 -11.58 12.62 -15.42
N SER A 143 -12.32 12.98 -14.40
CA SER A 143 -12.42 14.35 -13.91
C SER A 143 -11.13 14.80 -13.21
N ASP A 144 -10.93 16.11 -13.04
CA ASP A 144 -9.81 16.66 -12.30
C ASP A 144 -9.79 16.19 -10.83
N ALA A 145 -10.96 15.96 -10.24
CA ALA A 145 -11.07 15.41 -8.89
C ALA A 145 -10.51 13.97 -8.84
N GLU A 146 -10.92 13.10 -9.77
CA GLU A 146 -10.43 11.73 -9.84
C GLU A 146 -8.93 11.64 -10.15
N ILE A 147 -8.40 12.56 -10.97
CA ILE A 147 -6.96 12.66 -11.22
C ILE A 147 -6.22 13.09 -9.94
N LEU A 148 -6.76 14.08 -9.21
CA LEU A 148 -6.21 14.49 -7.91
C LEU A 148 -6.22 13.32 -6.93
N ASP A 149 -7.28 12.53 -6.88
CA ASP A 149 -7.38 11.36 -5.99
C ASP A 149 -6.27 10.33 -6.28
N VAL A 150 -5.95 10.07 -7.55
CA VAL A 150 -4.82 9.19 -7.94
C VAL A 150 -3.49 9.76 -7.41
N VAL A 151 -3.25 11.06 -7.58
CA VAL A 151 -2.04 11.73 -7.08
C VAL A 151 -1.98 11.64 -5.55
N LEU A 152 -3.09 11.88 -4.85
CA LEU A 152 -3.16 11.79 -3.39
C LEU A 152 -2.91 10.36 -2.90
N ALA A 153 -3.49 9.35 -3.55
CA ALA A 153 -3.28 7.94 -3.19
C ALA A 153 -1.80 7.54 -3.33
N ALA A 154 -1.15 7.92 -4.44
CA ALA A 154 0.26 7.63 -4.68
C ALA A 154 1.18 8.41 -3.70
N ALA A 155 0.93 9.69 -3.47
CA ALA A 155 1.73 10.52 -2.55
C ALA A 155 1.58 10.05 -1.09
N ALA A 156 0.36 9.75 -0.66
CA ALA A 156 0.10 9.19 0.66
C ALA A 156 0.82 7.84 0.84
N ARG A 157 0.87 7.01 -0.21
CA ARG A 157 1.63 5.76 -0.19
C ARG A 157 3.12 5.99 0.01
N CYS A 158 3.69 7.06 -0.57
CA CYS A 158 5.09 7.41 -0.34
C CYS A 158 5.38 7.65 1.15
N PHE A 159 4.51 8.36 1.88
CA PHE A 159 4.68 8.56 3.31
C PHE A 159 4.72 7.22 4.07
N PHE A 160 3.71 6.38 3.88
CA PHE A 160 3.57 5.15 4.66
C PHE A 160 4.64 4.12 4.32
N SER A 161 4.85 3.84 3.03
CA SER A 161 5.85 2.88 2.58
C SER A 161 7.26 3.27 3.02
N LYS A 162 7.66 4.53 2.78
CA LYS A 162 9.00 5.00 3.17
C LYS A 162 9.20 4.95 4.69
N THR A 163 8.17 5.25 5.48
CA THR A 163 8.24 5.14 6.94
C THR A 163 8.52 3.70 7.36
N LEU A 164 7.76 2.73 6.85
CA LEU A 164 7.94 1.32 7.20
C LEU A 164 9.29 0.79 6.74
N ASP A 165 9.67 1.07 5.50
CA ASP A 165 10.93 0.57 4.93
C ASP A 165 12.15 1.20 5.61
N ALA A 166 12.10 2.50 5.96
CA ALA A 166 13.16 3.18 6.70
C ALA A 166 13.32 2.65 8.13
N LEU A 167 12.24 2.17 8.74
CA LEU A 167 12.25 1.54 10.07
C LEU A 167 12.59 0.05 10.02
N GLY A 168 12.80 -0.53 8.84
CA GLY A 168 13.06 -1.97 8.72
C GLY A 168 11.87 -2.85 9.07
N CYS A 169 10.65 -2.34 8.89
CA CYS A 169 9.43 -3.07 9.23
C CYS A 169 9.15 -4.13 8.15
N ASP A 170 9.40 -5.39 8.48
CA ASP A 170 9.13 -6.50 7.58
C ASP A 170 7.62 -6.79 7.50
N PRO A 171 7.09 -7.19 6.32
CA PRO A 171 5.72 -7.67 6.19
C PRO A 171 5.44 -8.83 7.15
N ASP A 172 4.21 -8.91 7.67
CA ASP A 172 3.83 -9.96 8.63
C ASP A 172 3.94 -11.37 8.04
N ALA A 173 4.38 -12.33 8.87
CA ALA A 173 4.42 -13.74 8.50
C ALA A 173 3.06 -14.29 8.04
N ALA A 174 1.97 -13.71 8.52
CA ALA A 174 0.60 -14.05 8.12
C ALA A 174 0.36 -13.95 6.60
N PHE A 175 1.10 -13.12 5.86
CA PHE A 175 0.97 -13.05 4.41
C PHE A 175 1.34 -14.37 3.71
N ASN A 176 2.10 -15.26 4.35
CA ASN A 176 2.39 -16.57 3.81
C ASN A 176 1.14 -17.43 3.64
N ASP A 177 0.15 -17.26 4.53
CA ASP A 177 -1.10 -18.02 4.52
C ASP A 177 -2.23 -17.26 3.83
N LEU A 178 -2.16 -15.93 3.81
CA LEU A 178 -3.20 -15.05 3.26
C LEU A 178 -3.14 -14.87 1.75
N ILE A 179 -2.01 -15.17 1.11
CA ILE A 179 -1.77 -14.95 -0.33
C ILE A 179 -1.20 -16.22 -0.97
N ALA A 180 -1.78 -16.62 -2.10
CA ALA A 180 -1.28 -17.74 -2.88
C ALA A 180 0.21 -17.56 -3.25
N PRO A 181 1.04 -18.62 -3.22
CA PRO A 181 2.50 -18.51 -3.36
C PRO A 181 2.96 -17.70 -4.57
N ALA A 182 2.45 -17.96 -5.76
CA ALA A 182 2.87 -17.27 -6.97
C ALA A 182 2.59 -15.75 -6.94
N LEU A 183 1.43 -15.34 -6.41
CA LEU A 183 1.07 -13.93 -6.25
C LEU A 183 1.92 -13.29 -5.14
N ARG A 184 2.08 -13.97 -4.03
CA ARG A 184 2.91 -13.52 -2.91
C ARG A 184 4.36 -13.24 -3.35
N ASP A 185 4.94 -14.13 -4.13
CA ASP A 185 6.30 -13.98 -4.64
C ASP A 185 6.40 -12.76 -5.58
N ALA A 186 5.41 -12.53 -6.45
CA ALA A 186 5.34 -11.35 -7.31
C ALA A 186 5.20 -10.03 -6.51
N LEU A 187 4.47 -10.05 -5.39
CA LEU A 187 4.23 -8.90 -4.54
C LEU A 187 5.38 -8.60 -3.57
N THR A 188 6.33 -9.54 -3.39
CA THR A 188 7.50 -9.35 -2.52
C THR A 188 8.62 -8.64 -3.28
N VAL A 189 8.45 -7.33 -3.45
CA VAL A 189 9.29 -6.48 -4.34
C VAL A 189 10.50 -5.84 -3.64
N GLY A 190 10.60 -5.98 -2.31
CA GLY A 190 11.65 -5.37 -1.49
C GLY A 190 12.01 -6.24 -0.29
N ARG A 191 11.66 -5.82 0.94
CA ARG A 191 11.93 -6.61 2.14
C ARG A 191 11.21 -7.96 2.11
N PRO A 192 11.85 -9.03 2.62
CA PRO A 192 11.21 -10.33 2.73
C PRO A 192 10.07 -10.29 3.77
N ILE A 193 9.15 -11.23 3.65
CA ILE A 193 8.16 -11.50 4.70
C ILE A 193 8.90 -11.98 5.95
N ALA A 194 8.48 -11.49 7.12
CA ALA A 194 9.04 -11.91 8.40
C ALA A 194 8.96 -13.44 8.55
N ALA A 195 9.97 -14.02 9.17
CA ALA A 195 9.88 -15.42 9.61
C ALA A 195 8.71 -15.56 10.61
N ALA A 196 8.05 -16.71 10.58
CA ALA A 196 7.08 -17.01 11.62
C ALA A 196 7.80 -17.01 12.98
N ASP A 197 7.20 -16.36 13.98
CA ASP A 197 7.72 -16.46 15.34
C ASP A 197 7.72 -17.94 15.71
N ILE A 198 8.92 -18.49 15.98
CA ILE A 198 9.03 -19.84 16.53
C ILE A 198 8.55 -19.71 17.97
N ILE A 199 7.31 -20.14 18.21
CA ILE A 199 6.72 -20.25 19.56
C ILE A 199 7.43 -21.37 20.32
#